data_c79095c49f3286f3b8ceb628de3908ce
#
_entry.id   c79095c49f3286f3b8ceb628de3908ce
#
_cell.length_a   1.000
_cell.length_b   1.000
_cell.length_c   1.000
_cell.angle_alpha   90.00
_cell.angle_beta   90.00
_cell.angle_gamma   90.00
#
_symmetry.space_group_name_H-M   'P 1'
#
loop_
_entity.id
_entity.type
_entity.pdbx_description
1 polymer ?
#
loop_
_entity_poly.entity_id
_entity_poly.type
_entity_poly.pdbx_seq_one_letter_code
_entity_poly.pdbx_strand_id
1 'polypeptide(L)'
;QGIASALAAGAVAAQMGTAFILCPESAANASYRENLLSVRAGETRLTSVFSGRPARGMVNRLVRYGEADGSPVPADYPLADDAAKQLNALAATSGCHEFAAQWAGQGAALSRALPAADLVDVLMTELNHVQG
;
A
#
# COMPACT_ATOMS: atom_id res chain seq x y z
N GLN A 1 -18.96 0.21 0.64
CA GLN A 1 -19.44 -0.35 -0.64
C GLN A 1 -18.60 -1.55 -1.10
N GLY A 2 -17.27 -1.47 -1.20
CA GLY A 2 -16.43 -2.57 -1.69
C GLY A 2 -16.59 -3.89 -0.95
N ILE A 3 -16.70 -3.87 0.38
CA ILE A 3 -16.98 -5.08 1.19
C ILE A 3 -18.34 -5.67 0.81
N ALA A 4 -19.38 -4.82 0.77
CA ALA A 4 -20.74 -5.25 0.40
C ALA A 4 -20.78 -5.86 -1.00
N SER A 5 -20.09 -5.27 -1.96
CA SER A 5 -20.00 -5.80 -3.32
C SER A 5 -19.31 -7.17 -3.38
N ALA A 6 -18.23 -7.37 -2.63
CA ALA A 6 -17.53 -8.66 -2.57
C ALA A 6 -18.44 -9.76 -1.97
N LEU A 7 -19.13 -9.46 -0.86
CA LEU A 7 -20.05 -10.38 -0.23
C LEU A 7 -21.26 -10.70 -1.14
N ALA A 8 -21.82 -9.69 -1.82
CA ALA A 8 -22.90 -9.88 -2.78
C ALA A 8 -22.48 -10.74 -3.99
N ALA A 9 -21.20 -10.70 -4.36
CA ALA A 9 -20.61 -11.55 -5.41
C ALA A 9 -20.32 -12.99 -4.94
N GLY A 10 -20.64 -13.33 -3.69
CA GLY A 10 -20.50 -14.68 -3.14
C GLY A 10 -19.24 -14.90 -2.29
N ALA A 11 -18.45 -13.87 -1.98
CA ALA A 11 -17.36 -14.00 -1.03
C ALA A 11 -17.88 -14.26 0.38
N VAL A 12 -17.21 -15.14 1.12
CA VAL A 12 -17.56 -15.44 2.53
C VAL A 12 -16.99 -14.41 3.50
N ALA A 13 -15.98 -13.67 3.08
CA ALA A 13 -15.34 -12.59 3.85
C ALA A 13 -14.59 -11.63 2.93
N ALA A 14 -14.23 -10.45 3.44
CA ALA A 14 -13.36 -9.49 2.79
C ALA A 14 -12.11 -9.24 3.63
N GLN A 15 -10.93 -9.47 3.06
CA GLN A 15 -9.64 -9.20 3.70
C GLN A 15 -9.15 -7.80 3.31
N MET A 16 -8.74 -6.99 4.28
CA MET A 16 -8.21 -5.66 4.07
C MET A 16 -6.85 -5.51 4.74
N GLY A 17 -5.84 -5.02 3.99
CA GLY A 17 -4.51 -4.72 4.51
C GLY A 17 -4.31 -3.20 4.63
N THR A 18 -4.40 -2.48 3.52
CA THR A 18 -4.11 -1.04 3.45
C THR A 18 -4.93 -0.20 4.43
N ALA A 19 -6.17 -0.57 4.68
CA ALA A 19 -7.06 0.12 5.62
C ALA A 19 -6.49 0.20 7.05
N PHE A 20 -5.67 -0.78 7.45
CA PHE A 20 -5.10 -0.87 8.81
C PHE A 20 -3.72 -0.23 8.95
N ILE A 21 -3.11 0.26 7.86
CA ILE A 21 -1.75 0.85 7.91
C ILE A 21 -1.71 2.12 8.77
N LEU A 22 -2.78 2.91 8.77
CA LEU A 22 -2.87 4.14 9.57
C LEU A 22 -3.30 3.91 11.03
N CYS A 23 -3.67 2.69 11.41
CA CYS A 23 -4.00 2.38 12.80
C CYS A 23 -2.77 2.58 13.70
N PRO A 24 -2.92 3.16 14.90
CA PRO A 24 -1.80 3.32 15.85
C PRO A 24 -1.05 2.02 16.13
N GLU A 25 -1.74 0.90 16.10
CA GLU A 25 -1.19 -0.44 16.34
C GLU A 25 -0.33 -0.97 15.19
N SER A 26 -0.38 -0.33 14.01
CA SER A 26 0.43 -0.72 12.87
C SER A 26 1.91 -0.37 13.07
N ALA A 27 2.81 -1.23 12.61
CA ALA A 27 4.25 -0.98 12.58
C ALA A 27 4.72 -0.08 11.42
N ALA A 28 3.82 0.52 10.65
CA ALA A 28 4.17 1.42 9.56
C ALA A 28 4.92 2.66 10.10
N ASN A 29 6.03 3.02 9.44
CA ASN A 29 6.83 4.18 9.82
C ASN A 29 6.15 5.51 9.44
N ALA A 30 6.69 6.63 9.94
CA ALA A 30 6.13 7.97 9.74
C ALA A 30 5.97 8.31 8.25
N SER A 31 6.99 8.07 7.44
CA SER A 31 6.96 8.35 6.00
C SER A 31 5.84 7.58 5.27
N TYR A 32 5.62 6.31 5.63
CA TYR A 32 4.55 5.52 5.04
C TYR A 32 3.17 6.11 5.39
N ARG A 33 2.98 6.47 6.66
CA ARG A 33 1.73 7.09 7.14
C ARG A 33 1.49 8.45 6.49
N GLU A 34 2.51 9.30 6.39
CA GLU A 34 2.43 10.61 5.75
C GLU A 34 2.05 10.49 4.27
N ASN A 35 2.68 9.57 3.53
CA ASN A 35 2.35 9.33 2.13
C ASN A 35 0.92 8.83 1.96
N LEU A 36 0.46 7.95 2.85
CA LEU A 36 -0.90 7.40 2.80
C LEU A 36 -1.98 8.46 3.16
N LEU A 37 -1.64 9.46 3.96
CA LEU A 37 -2.50 10.61 4.28
C LEU A 37 -2.44 11.73 3.23
N SER A 38 -1.56 11.63 2.26
CA SER A 38 -1.36 12.64 1.22
C SER A 38 -2.05 12.28 -0.09
N VAL A 39 -1.99 13.19 -1.06
CA VAL A 39 -2.45 12.94 -2.44
C VAL A 39 -1.76 11.74 -3.10
N ARG A 40 -0.59 11.31 -2.60
CA ARG A 40 0.13 10.14 -3.11
C ARG A 40 -0.64 8.83 -2.93
N ALA A 41 -1.53 8.75 -1.95
CA ALA A 41 -2.41 7.59 -1.77
C ALA A 41 -3.32 7.33 -2.97
N GLY A 42 -3.62 8.35 -3.77
CA GLY A 42 -4.39 8.23 -5.01
C GLY A 42 -3.59 7.64 -6.18
N GLU A 43 -2.25 7.58 -6.09
CA GLU A 43 -1.38 7.09 -7.15
C GLU A 43 -0.72 5.77 -6.75
N THR A 44 -1.43 4.66 -6.99
CA THR A 44 -0.89 3.31 -6.80
C THR A 44 -0.68 2.60 -8.13
N ARG A 45 0.34 1.74 -8.20
CA ARG A 45 0.68 1.00 -9.41
C ARG A 45 1.03 -0.46 -9.12
N LEU A 46 0.55 -1.36 -9.95
CA LEU A 46 1.01 -2.75 -9.97
C LEU A 46 2.37 -2.76 -10.68
N THR A 47 3.43 -3.12 -9.96
CA THR A 47 4.80 -3.03 -10.47
C THR A 47 5.65 -4.19 -9.97
N SER A 48 6.66 -4.58 -10.73
CA SER A 48 7.69 -5.54 -10.32
C SER A 48 8.99 -4.87 -9.85
N VAL A 49 9.06 -3.53 -9.90
CA VAL A 49 10.29 -2.76 -9.64
C VAL A 49 10.86 -2.99 -8.24
N PHE A 50 9.99 -3.13 -7.23
CA PHE A 50 10.46 -3.31 -5.86
C PHE A 50 11.01 -4.69 -5.55
N SER A 51 10.43 -5.75 -6.13
CA SER A 51 10.72 -7.10 -5.66
C SER A 51 10.99 -8.12 -6.76
N GLY A 52 10.83 -7.76 -8.03
CA GLY A 52 10.88 -8.72 -9.13
C GLY A 52 9.57 -9.50 -9.33
N ARG A 53 8.56 -9.26 -8.47
CA ARG A 53 7.20 -9.82 -8.60
C ARG A 53 6.16 -8.73 -8.65
N PRO A 54 5.08 -8.88 -9.44
CA PRO A 54 4.01 -7.90 -9.49
C PRO A 54 3.35 -7.72 -8.13
N ALA A 55 3.41 -6.50 -7.60
CA ALA A 55 2.73 -6.10 -6.37
C ALA A 55 2.31 -4.64 -6.47
N ARG A 56 1.21 -4.27 -5.82
CA ARG A 56 0.70 -2.90 -5.88
C ARG A 56 1.23 -2.07 -4.72
N GLY A 57 1.81 -0.92 -5.06
CA GLY A 57 2.30 0.05 -4.08
C GLY A 57 2.08 1.49 -4.51
N MET A 58 2.31 2.43 -3.60
CA MET A 58 2.31 3.85 -3.93
C MET A 58 3.49 4.18 -4.85
N VAL A 59 3.22 5.03 -5.85
CA VAL A 59 4.25 5.45 -6.80
C VAL A 59 5.23 6.38 -6.12
N ASN A 60 6.53 6.06 -6.27
CA ASN A 60 7.64 6.86 -5.77
C ASN A 60 8.74 6.96 -6.82
N ARG A 61 9.87 7.54 -6.45
CA ARG A 61 11.00 7.75 -7.37
C ARG A 61 11.55 6.44 -7.93
N LEU A 62 11.60 5.36 -7.12
CA LEU A 62 12.09 4.05 -7.59
C LEU A 62 11.17 3.47 -8.66
N VAL A 63 9.85 3.54 -8.46
CA VAL A 63 8.86 3.08 -9.46
C VAL A 63 9.00 3.89 -10.75
N ARG A 64 9.04 5.23 -10.66
CA ARG A 64 9.17 6.09 -11.84
C ARG A 64 10.46 5.82 -12.62
N TYR A 65 11.57 5.60 -11.92
CA TYR A 65 12.83 5.24 -12.53
C TYR A 65 12.79 3.87 -13.20
N GLY A 66 12.30 2.85 -12.48
CA GLY A 66 12.29 1.47 -12.98
C GLY A 66 11.28 1.19 -14.09
N GLU A 67 10.29 2.07 -14.28
CA GLU A 67 9.28 1.98 -15.35
C GLU A 67 9.51 2.98 -16.48
N ALA A 68 10.59 3.79 -16.42
CA ALA A 68 10.94 4.71 -17.50
C ALA A 68 11.42 3.95 -18.75
N ASP A 69 11.22 4.55 -19.91
CA ASP A 69 11.69 3.98 -21.16
C ASP A 69 13.21 3.74 -21.12
N GLY A 70 13.61 2.54 -21.52
CA GLY A 70 15.00 2.11 -21.49
C GLY A 70 15.55 1.65 -20.14
N SER A 71 14.71 1.63 -19.10
CA SER A 71 15.13 1.06 -17.81
C SER A 71 15.33 -0.46 -17.90
N PRO A 72 16.33 -0.99 -17.17
CA PRO A 72 16.54 -2.44 -17.15
C PRO A 72 15.35 -3.17 -16.52
N VAL A 73 15.05 -4.35 -17.03
CA VAL A 73 14.05 -5.23 -16.42
C VAL A 73 14.53 -5.62 -15.00
N PRO A 74 13.67 -5.50 -13.98
CA PRO A 74 14.02 -5.93 -12.63
C PRO A 74 14.44 -7.40 -12.59
N ALA A 75 15.46 -7.73 -11.81
CA ALA A 75 15.83 -9.11 -11.57
C ALA A 75 14.69 -9.88 -10.91
N ASP A 76 14.68 -11.21 -11.08
CA ASP A 76 13.71 -12.07 -10.42
C ASP A 76 13.80 -11.99 -8.89
N TYR A 77 12.66 -12.17 -8.23
CA TYR A 77 12.61 -12.34 -6.78
C TYR A 77 13.47 -13.55 -6.36
N PRO A 78 14.28 -13.47 -5.29
CA PRO A 78 14.37 -12.39 -4.31
C PRO A 78 15.44 -11.32 -4.60
N LEU A 79 16.17 -11.39 -5.70
CA LEU A 79 17.32 -10.52 -5.97
C LEU A 79 16.93 -9.03 -6.03
N ALA A 80 15.87 -8.71 -6.77
CA ALA A 80 15.40 -7.32 -6.84
C ALA A 80 14.91 -6.81 -5.48
N ASP A 81 14.21 -7.65 -4.70
CA ASP A 81 13.73 -7.33 -3.36
C ASP A 81 14.87 -6.98 -2.40
N ASP A 82 15.93 -7.79 -2.44
CA ASP A 82 17.11 -7.60 -1.60
C ASP A 82 17.85 -6.30 -1.96
N ALA A 83 18.05 -6.06 -3.26
CA ALA A 83 18.68 -4.84 -3.76
C ALA A 83 17.85 -3.58 -3.41
N ALA A 84 16.55 -3.62 -3.59
CA ALA A 84 15.66 -2.51 -3.25
C ALA A 84 15.66 -2.21 -1.75
N LYS A 85 15.67 -3.22 -0.90
CA LYS A 85 15.79 -3.07 0.57
C LYS A 85 17.09 -2.41 0.98
N GLN A 86 18.21 -2.83 0.39
CA GLN A 86 19.53 -2.22 0.67
C GLN A 86 19.57 -0.76 0.21
N LEU A 87 19.07 -0.46 -0.98
CA LEU A 87 18.95 0.90 -1.50
C LEU A 87 18.10 1.79 -0.57
N ASN A 88 16.93 1.29 -0.18
CA ASN A 88 16.05 2.02 0.74
C ASN A 88 16.70 2.24 2.11
N ALA A 89 17.37 1.22 2.67
CA ALA A 89 18.05 1.35 3.96
C ALA A 89 19.11 2.44 3.92
N LEU A 90 19.93 2.49 2.85
CA LEU A 90 20.93 3.52 2.67
C LEU A 90 20.31 4.90 2.48
N ALA A 91 19.30 5.05 1.63
CA ALA A 91 18.63 6.31 1.40
C ALA A 91 17.94 6.86 2.66
N ALA A 92 17.36 5.98 3.47
CA ALA A 92 16.70 6.34 4.72
C ALA A 92 17.67 6.97 5.74
N THR A 93 18.96 6.64 5.72
CA THR A 93 19.97 7.31 6.57
C THR A 93 20.07 8.80 6.32
N SER A 94 19.68 9.26 5.11
CA SER A 94 19.62 10.67 4.71
C SER A 94 18.19 11.22 4.71
N GLY A 95 17.25 10.53 5.35
CA GLY A 95 15.83 10.92 5.40
C GLY A 95 15.08 10.77 4.06
N CYS A 96 15.66 10.09 3.07
CA CYS A 96 15.01 9.86 1.78
C CYS A 96 14.25 8.53 1.77
N HIS A 97 12.93 8.61 1.63
CA HIS A 97 12.03 7.43 1.60
C HIS A 97 11.45 7.15 0.20
N GLU A 98 12.02 7.77 -0.83
CA GLU A 98 11.57 7.65 -2.23
C GLU A 98 11.95 6.32 -2.89
N PHE A 99 12.58 5.41 -2.14
CA PHE A 99 12.96 4.07 -2.58
C PHE A 99 12.28 2.96 -1.76
N ALA A 100 11.43 3.34 -0.81
CA ALA A 100 10.72 2.41 0.06
C ALA A 100 9.57 1.71 -0.70
N ALA A 101 9.45 0.40 -0.53
CA ALA A 101 8.25 -0.33 -0.96
C ALA A 101 7.11 -0.04 0.02
N GLN A 102 6.21 0.85 -0.38
CA GLN A 102 5.01 1.21 0.39
C GLN A 102 3.79 0.58 -0.29
N TRP A 103 3.48 -0.66 0.09
CA TRP A 103 2.41 -1.44 -0.49
C TRP A 103 1.05 -0.82 -0.20
N ALA A 104 0.22 -0.69 -1.22
CA ALA A 104 -1.09 -0.08 -1.09
C ALA A 104 -2.03 -0.55 -2.20
N GLY A 105 -3.24 -0.94 -1.83
CA GLY A 105 -4.30 -1.24 -2.78
C GLY A 105 -4.87 0.01 -3.45
N GLN A 106 -5.74 -0.17 -4.44
CA GLN A 106 -6.38 0.93 -5.17
C GLN A 106 -7.24 1.84 -4.29
N GLY A 107 -7.76 1.32 -3.16
CA GLY A 107 -8.52 2.09 -2.18
C GLY A 107 -7.66 2.82 -1.13
N ALA A 108 -6.35 2.98 -1.36
CA ALA A 108 -5.44 3.56 -0.38
C ALA A 108 -5.87 4.95 0.13
N ALA A 109 -6.38 5.79 -0.76
CA ALA A 109 -6.89 7.13 -0.40
C ALA A 109 -8.13 7.11 0.52
N LEU A 110 -8.75 5.94 0.73
CA LEU A 110 -9.88 5.76 1.65
C LEU A 110 -9.42 5.35 3.08
N SER A 111 -8.12 5.21 3.31
CA SER A 111 -7.57 4.84 4.62
C SER A 111 -7.87 5.89 5.67
N ARG A 112 -8.13 5.45 6.90
CA ARG A 112 -8.53 6.30 8.04
C ARG A 112 -7.56 6.09 9.20
N ALA A 113 -7.18 7.19 9.85
CA ALA A 113 -6.33 7.16 11.04
C ALA A 113 -7.20 6.95 12.29
N LEU A 114 -7.58 5.71 12.54
CA LEU A 114 -8.38 5.27 13.68
C LEU A 114 -7.69 4.09 14.38
N PRO A 115 -7.92 3.88 15.69
CA PRO A 115 -7.59 2.61 16.33
C PRO A 115 -8.23 1.44 15.57
N ALA A 116 -7.58 0.27 15.55
CA ALA A 116 -8.04 -0.86 14.75
C ALA A 116 -9.45 -1.32 15.13
N ALA A 117 -9.80 -1.32 16.41
CA ALA A 117 -11.13 -1.65 16.90
C ALA A 117 -12.19 -0.67 16.36
N ASP A 118 -11.93 0.63 16.49
CA ASP A 118 -12.83 1.68 16.02
C ASP A 118 -13.02 1.62 14.49
N LEU A 119 -11.94 1.31 13.77
CA LEU A 119 -12.02 1.13 12.32
C LEU A 119 -12.94 -0.03 11.95
N VAL A 120 -12.85 -1.16 12.65
CA VAL A 120 -13.75 -2.31 12.42
C VAL A 120 -15.19 -1.94 12.70
N ASP A 121 -15.47 -1.25 13.81
CA ASP A 121 -16.83 -0.83 14.17
C ASP A 121 -17.44 0.11 13.13
N VAL A 122 -16.65 1.06 12.64
CA VAL A 122 -17.07 1.98 11.56
C VAL A 122 -17.36 1.19 10.28
N LEU A 123 -16.48 0.27 9.87
CA LEU A 123 -16.68 -0.53 8.66
C LEU A 123 -17.91 -1.45 8.76
N MET A 124 -18.16 -2.04 9.92
CA MET A 124 -19.37 -2.85 10.16
C MET A 124 -20.64 -2.00 10.13
N THR A 125 -20.60 -0.82 10.72
CA THR A 125 -21.73 0.13 10.68
C THR A 125 -22.06 0.53 9.24
N GLU A 126 -21.03 0.92 8.46
CA GLU A 126 -21.18 1.28 7.05
C GLU A 126 -21.67 0.10 6.19
N LEU A 127 -21.20 -1.13 6.48
CA LEU A 127 -21.67 -2.32 5.78
C LEU A 127 -23.15 -2.56 6.01
N ASN A 128 -23.60 -2.49 7.26
CA ASN A 128 -25.00 -2.68 7.62
C ASN A 128 -25.92 -1.65 6.95
N HIS A 129 -25.48 -0.40 6.84
CA HIS A 129 -26.24 0.65 6.13
C HIS A 129 -26.38 0.41 4.62
N VAL A 130 -25.43 -0.29 4.00
CA VAL A 130 -25.48 -0.59 2.55
C VAL A 130 -26.32 -1.82 2.26
N GLN A 131 -26.47 -2.73 3.23
CA GLN A 131 -27.24 -3.99 3.08
C GLN A 131 -28.71 -3.87 3.49
N GLY A 132 -29.09 -2.84 4.25
CA GLY A 132 -30.48 -2.54 4.67
C GLY A 132 -31.16 -1.63 3.70
#